data_0a354a05d4ae607305690f08ab1c8936
#
_entry.id   0a354a05d4ae607305690f08ab1c8936
#
_cell.length_a   1.000
_cell.length_b   1.000
_cell.length_c   1.000
_cell.angle_alpha   90.00
_cell.angle_beta   90.00
_cell.angle_gamma   90.00
#
_symmetry.space_group_name_H-M   'P 1'
#
loop_
_entity.id
_entity.type
_entity.pdbx_description
1 polymer ?
#
loop_
_entity_poly.entity_id
_entity_poly.type
_entity_poly.pdbx_seq_one_letter_code
_entity_poly.pdbx_strand_id
1 'polypeptide(L)'
;MPVKIHNKEYYTVAERINLLSDFMQKQDKTYSLTTELISWENEVVIMKATLTITSYDNEPDAIGITETFTTVSTYTGHAYEKEDSSQINKTSALENCETSAIGRALSAAGYGGGNEYASANEVENAIHQQKFNPMTKEQAETIIKLSEHEAIEGETLEKFEVWIRSKGLHSFEESKKAIKRLVKSFAAVAAAV
;
A
#
# COMPACT_ATOMS: atom_id res chain seq x y z
N MET A 1 -14.84 11.92 -2.15
CA MET A 1 -15.11 11.85 -0.68
C MET A 1 -14.08 10.93 -0.06
N PRO A 2 -13.49 11.29 1.10
CA PRO A 2 -12.45 10.47 1.72
C PRO A 2 -12.94 9.07 2.07
N VAL A 3 -12.06 8.09 2.00
CA VAL A 3 -12.32 6.70 2.34
C VAL A 3 -12.02 6.49 3.83
N LYS A 4 -12.94 5.85 4.56
CA LYS A 4 -12.72 5.49 5.97
C LYS A 4 -12.08 4.12 6.10
N ILE A 5 -10.87 4.07 6.67
CA ILE A 5 -10.13 2.84 6.94
C ILE A 5 -9.71 2.87 8.43
N HIS A 6 -10.10 1.87 9.22
CA HIS A 6 -9.79 1.79 10.67
C HIS A 6 -10.10 3.08 11.46
N ASN A 7 -11.27 3.69 11.23
CA ASN A 7 -11.74 4.94 11.84
C ASN A 7 -10.94 6.21 11.49
N LYS A 8 -10.04 6.16 10.50
CA LYS A 8 -9.34 7.31 9.94
C LYS A 8 -9.82 7.59 8.54
N GLU A 9 -9.76 8.86 8.14
CA GLU A 9 -10.13 9.31 6.80
C GLU A 9 -8.89 9.45 5.93
N TYR A 10 -8.91 8.82 4.75
CA TYR A 10 -7.84 8.86 3.77
C TYR A 10 -8.38 9.34 2.43
N TYR A 11 -7.63 10.23 1.80
CA TYR A 11 -7.92 10.68 0.45
C TYR A 11 -7.22 9.80 -0.58
N THR A 12 -7.92 9.47 -1.66
CA THR A 12 -7.30 8.82 -2.82
C THR A 12 -6.34 9.78 -3.51
N VAL A 13 -5.40 9.25 -4.29
CA VAL A 13 -4.47 10.08 -5.07
C VAL A 13 -5.22 10.97 -6.06
N ALA A 14 -6.29 10.46 -6.68
CA ALA A 14 -7.14 11.24 -7.58
C ALA A 14 -7.80 12.45 -6.87
N GLU A 15 -8.30 12.26 -5.66
CA GLU A 15 -8.86 13.36 -4.86
C GLU A 15 -7.80 14.39 -4.48
N ARG A 16 -6.58 13.96 -4.15
CA ARG A 16 -5.45 14.86 -3.88
C ARG A 16 -5.06 15.71 -5.11
N ILE A 17 -5.07 15.11 -6.30
CA ILE A 17 -4.85 15.84 -7.56
C ILE A 17 -5.95 16.87 -7.78
N ASN A 18 -7.21 16.52 -7.53
CA ASN A 18 -8.33 17.46 -7.65
C ASN A 18 -8.19 18.63 -6.67
N LEU A 19 -7.82 18.36 -5.40
CA LEU A 19 -7.55 19.41 -4.42
C LEU A 19 -6.44 20.37 -4.88
N LEU A 20 -5.34 19.83 -5.43
CA LEU A 20 -4.26 20.62 -6.00
C LEU A 20 -4.78 21.47 -7.17
N SER A 21 -5.48 20.87 -8.13
CA SER A 21 -5.99 21.57 -9.33
C SER A 21 -6.95 22.69 -8.96
N ASP A 22 -7.90 22.43 -8.06
CA ASP A 22 -8.85 23.44 -7.57
C ASP A 22 -8.15 24.61 -6.88
N PHE A 23 -7.12 24.33 -6.10
CA PHE A 23 -6.33 25.36 -5.43
C PHE A 23 -5.54 26.20 -6.43
N MET A 24 -4.89 25.57 -7.41
CA MET A 24 -4.09 26.25 -8.43
C MET A 24 -4.94 27.22 -9.28
N GLN A 25 -6.14 26.76 -9.70
CA GLN A 25 -7.06 27.62 -10.45
C GLN A 25 -7.49 28.87 -9.65
N LYS A 26 -7.73 28.72 -8.33
CA LYS A 26 -8.15 29.84 -7.47
C LYS A 26 -7.05 30.83 -7.18
N GLN A 27 -5.79 30.45 -7.27
CA GLN A 27 -4.64 31.23 -6.89
C GLN A 27 -3.81 31.76 -8.07
N ASP A 28 -4.27 31.53 -9.30
CA ASP A 28 -3.51 31.87 -10.53
C ASP A 28 -2.07 31.32 -10.52
N LYS A 29 -1.96 30.03 -10.07
CA LYS A 29 -0.70 29.31 -9.99
C LYS A 29 -0.68 28.19 -11.02
N THR A 30 0.53 27.79 -11.41
CA THR A 30 0.72 26.65 -12.29
C THR A 30 1.46 25.53 -11.58
N TYR A 31 1.27 24.31 -12.04
CA TYR A 31 2.02 23.16 -11.52
C TYR A 31 2.41 22.20 -12.64
N SER A 32 3.46 21.44 -12.38
CA SER A 32 3.87 20.29 -13.17
C SER A 32 4.04 19.10 -12.22
N LEU A 33 3.47 17.96 -12.58
CA LEU A 33 3.59 16.69 -11.84
C LEU A 33 4.18 15.66 -12.81
N THR A 34 5.36 15.18 -12.52
CA THR A 34 6.09 14.21 -13.33
C THR A 34 6.49 13.00 -12.52
N THR A 35 6.62 11.86 -13.19
CA THR A 35 7.09 10.61 -12.60
C THR A 35 8.34 10.11 -13.31
N GLU A 36 9.19 9.40 -12.60
CA GLU A 36 10.44 8.83 -13.07
C GLU A 36 10.60 7.42 -12.52
N LEU A 37 10.87 6.45 -13.39
CA LEU A 37 11.27 5.11 -13.00
C LEU A 37 12.75 5.15 -12.56
N ILE A 38 13.01 4.94 -11.28
CA ILE A 38 14.35 4.96 -10.71
C ILE A 38 15.06 3.61 -10.93
N SER A 39 14.36 2.51 -10.65
CA SER A 39 14.86 1.17 -10.94
C SER A 39 13.73 0.15 -11.05
N TRP A 40 13.99 -0.94 -11.76
CA TRP A 40 13.16 -2.13 -11.80
C TRP A 40 14.07 -3.36 -11.84
N GLU A 41 14.42 -3.84 -10.66
CA GLU A 41 15.36 -4.94 -10.49
C GLU A 41 14.85 -5.91 -9.44
N ASN A 42 15.10 -7.20 -9.63
CA ASN A 42 14.73 -8.26 -8.70
C ASN A 42 13.23 -8.22 -8.30
N GLU A 43 12.35 -7.98 -9.28
CA GLU A 43 10.90 -7.85 -9.10
C GLU A 43 10.49 -6.66 -8.22
N VAL A 44 11.39 -5.71 -7.99
CA VAL A 44 11.12 -4.49 -7.23
C VAL A 44 11.15 -3.29 -8.16
N VAL A 45 10.04 -2.56 -8.20
CA VAL A 45 9.86 -1.30 -8.91
C VAL A 45 10.07 -0.17 -7.93
N ILE A 46 10.87 0.83 -8.29
CA ILE A 46 11.06 2.07 -7.53
C ILE A 46 10.72 3.25 -8.42
N MET A 47 9.77 4.07 -7.98
CA MET A 47 9.32 5.27 -8.66
C MET A 47 9.56 6.51 -7.82
N LYS A 48 9.80 7.62 -8.51
CA LYS A 48 9.86 8.96 -7.94
C LYS A 48 8.82 9.84 -8.64
N ALA A 49 8.05 10.59 -7.88
CA ALA A 49 7.22 11.66 -8.39
C ALA A 49 7.79 13.01 -7.98
N THR A 50 7.70 13.99 -8.85
CA THR A 50 8.13 15.36 -8.60
C THR A 50 6.97 16.31 -8.92
N LEU A 51 6.53 17.06 -7.92
CA LEU A 51 5.55 18.14 -8.05
C LEU A 51 6.29 19.47 -7.98
N THR A 52 6.18 20.27 -9.03
CA THR A 52 6.72 21.65 -9.09
C THR A 52 5.55 22.62 -9.16
N ILE A 53 5.51 23.58 -8.26
CA ILE A 53 4.50 24.64 -8.20
C ILE A 53 5.18 25.96 -8.51
N THR A 54 4.63 26.72 -9.45
CA THR A 54 5.10 28.05 -9.82
C THR A 54 4.04 29.07 -9.46
N SER A 55 4.41 30.05 -8.64
CA SER A 55 3.61 31.19 -8.23
C SER A 55 4.15 32.47 -8.86
N TYR A 56 3.24 33.34 -9.28
CA TYR A 56 3.56 34.65 -9.82
C TYR A 56 2.99 35.69 -8.88
N ASP A 57 3.87 36.38 -8.18
CA ASP A 57 3.48 37.43 -7.23
C ASP A 57 3.78 38.78 -7.89
N ASN A 58 2.77 39.64 -7.98
CA ASN A 58 2.88 40.98 -8.54
C ASN A 58 2.86 41.97 -7.39
N GLU A 59 3.98 42.54 -7.06
CA GLU A 59 4.09 43.60 -6.02
C GLU A 59 4.40 44.94 -6.68
N PRO A 60 3.58 45.99 -6.44
CA PRO A 60 3.90 47.32 -6.88
C PRO A 60 5.02 47.89 -5.97
N ASP A 61 6.04 48.47 -6.57
CA ASP A 61 7.05 49.22 -5.83
C ASP A 61 6.51 50.55 -5.28
N ALA A 62 7.36 51.31 -4.56
CA ALA A 62 6.99 52.57 -3.93
C ALA A 62 6.61 53.69 -4.94
N ILE A 63 6.85 53.50 -6.23
CA ILE A 63 6.52 54.41 -7.32
C ILE A 63 5.45 53.87 -8.28
N GLY A 64 4.84 52.71 -7.93
CA GLY A 64 3.72 52.11 -8.68
C GLY A 64 4.14 51.27 -9.87
N ILE A 65 5.41 50.92 -10.02
CA ILE A 65 5.88 49.96 -11.01
C ILE A 65 5.65 48.57 -10.44
N THR A 66 4.88 47.73 -11.19
CA THR A 66 4.63 46.34 -10.78
C THR A 66 5.76 45.43 -11.24
N GLU A 67 6.45 44.83 -10.31
CA GLU A 67 7.40 43.75 -10.58
C GLU A 67 6.76 42.39 -10.37
N THR A 68 7.04 41.46 -11.28
CA THR A 68 6.56 40.07 -11.19
C THR A 68 7.67 39.19 -10.61
N PHE A 69 7.44 38.65 -9.43
CA PHE A 69 8.33 37.69 -8.80
C PHE A 69 7.82 36.28 -9.09
N THR A 70 8.72 35.39 -9.51
CA THR A 70 8.40 33.98 -9.74
C THR A 70 8.99 33.15 -8.63
N THR A 71 8.14 32.48 -7.87
CA THR A 71 8.55 31.52 -6.85
C THR A 71 8.29 30.10 -7.35
N VAL A 72 9.33 29.24 -7.27
CA VAL A 72 9.24 27.85 -7.66
C VAL A 72 9.48 26.97 -6.43
N SER A 73 8.50 26.14 -6.11
CA SER A 73 8.59 25.16 -5.03
C SER A 73 8.52 23.74 -5.61
N THR A 74 9.42 22.87 -5.16
CA THR A 74 9.50 21.48 -5.64
C THR A 74 9.36 20.50 -4.48
N TYR A 75 8.50 19.51 -4.66
CA TYR A 75 8.20 18.44 -3.71
C TYR A 75 8.38 17.10 -4.36
N THR A 76 8.95 16.13 -3.64
CA THR A 76 9.19 14.78 -4.16
C THR A 76 8.52 13.72 -3.31
N GLY A 77 8.07 12.66 -3.96
CA GLY A 77 7.59 11.43 -3.33
C GLY A 77 8.29 10.23 -3.94
N HIS A 78 8.70 9.28 -3.11
CA HIS A 78 9.29 8.02 -3.55
C HIS A 78 8.41 6.87 -3.07
N ALA A 79 8.27 5.86 -3.89
CA ALA A 79 7.61 4.61 -3.54
C ALA A 79 8.38 3.42 -4.11
N TYR A 80 8.13 2.25 -3.54
CA TYR A 80 8.55 0.99 -4.11
C TYR A 80 7.42 -0.02 -4.00
N GLU A 81 7.34 -0.94 -4.97
CA GLU A 81 6.43 -2.08 -4.97
C GLU A 81 7.18 -3.33 -5.40
N LYS A 82 6.80 -4.47 -4.81
CA LYS A 82 7.31 -5.77 -5.23
C LYS A 82 6.23 -6.53 -6.00
N GLU A 83 6.56 -7.08 -7.18
CA GLU A 83 5.60 -7.76 -8.06
C GLU A 83 4.86 -8.89 -7.37
N ASP A 84 5.55 -9.73 -6.59
CA ASP A 84 4.95 -10.87 -5.90
C ASP A 84 4.30 -10.55 -4.55
N SER A 85 4.27 -9.28 -4.13
CA SER A 85 3.74 -8.89 -2.81
C SER A 85 2.22 -8.99 -2.70
N SER A 86 1.49 -8.98 -3.81
CA SER A 86 0.03 -9.11 -3.85
C SER A 86 -0.45 -9.62 -5.21
N GLN A 87 -1.70 -10.09 -5.29
CA GLN A 87 -2.31 -10.49 -6.56
C GLN A 87 -2.39 -9.31 -7.54
N ILE A 88 -2.59 -8.09 -7.06
CA ILE A 88 -2.66 -6.88 -7.87
C ILE A 88 -1.26 -6.53 -8.38
N ASN A 89 -0.24 -6.60 -7.54
CA ASN A 89 1.14 -6.26 -7.94
C ASN A 89 1.74 -7.24 -8.96
N LYS A 90 1.22 -8.46 -9.08
CA LYS A 90 1.63 -9.38 -10.16
C LYS A 90 1.42 -8.82 -11.57
N THR A 91 0.45 -7.93 -11.73
CA THR A 91 0.11 -7.34 -13.04
C THR A 91 0.25 -5.82 -13.08
N SER A 92 0.31 -5.15 -11.95
CA SER A 92 0.21 -3.69 -11.85
C SER A 92 1.17 -3.08 -10.81
N ALA A 93 2.34 -3.69 -10.61
CA ALA A 93 3.33 -3.17 -9.65
C ALA A 93 3.83 -1.78 -10.02
N LEU A 94 4.05 -1.53 -11.31
CA LEU A 94 4.50 -0.23 -11.81
C LEU A 94 3.46 0.86 -11.55
N GLU A 95 2.22 0.63 -11.93
CA GLU A 95 1.12 1.59 -11.79
C GLU A 95 0.81 1.88 -10.32
N ASN A 96 0.86 0.86 -9.47
CA ASN A 96 0.68 1.03 -8.03
C ASN A 96 1.83 1.83 -7.41
N CYS A 97 3.07 1.55 -7.81
CA CYS A 97 4.26 2.28 -7.37
C CYS A 97 4.22 3.75 -7.78
N GLU A 98 3.85 4.03 -9.03
CA GLU A 98 3.69 5.38 -9.56
C GLU A 98 2.61 6.16 -8.79
N THR A 99 1.43 5.55 -8.60
CA THR A 99 0.34 6.14 -7.83
C THR A 99 0.77 6.48 -6.41
N SER A 100 1.48 5.59 -5.73
CA SER A 100 2.01 5.80 -4.38
C SER A 100 3.03 6.96 -4.35
N ALA A 101 3.95 7.03 -5.33
CA ALA A 101 4.92 8.11 -5.42
C ALA A 101 4.24 9.47 -5.60
N ILE A 102 3.23 9.56 -6.49
CA ILE A 102 2.42 10.76 -6.71
C ILE A 102 1.72 11.18 -5.41
N GLY A 103 1.05 10.23 -4.73
CA GLY A 103 0.35 10.49 -3.47
C GLY A 103 1.25 11.09 -2.39
N ARG A 104 2.51 10.65 -2.32
CA ARG A 104 3.52 11.16 -1.38
C ARG A 104 4.03 12.55 -1.77
N ALA A 105 4.26 12.83 -3.05
CA ALA A 105 4.65 14.17 -3.51
C ALA A 105 3.56 15.20 -3.20
N LEU A 106 2.29 14.84 -3.42
CA LEU A 106 1.14 15.70 -3.09
C LEU A 106 1.02 15.94 -1.58
N SER A 107 1.23 14.91 -0.75
CA SER A 107 1.22 15.06 0.70
C SER A 107 2.34 15.97 1.19
N ALA A 108 3.55 15.82 0.65
CA ALA A 108 4.70 16.67 1.00
C ALA A 108 4.44 18.16 0.67
N ALA A 109 3.65 18.43 -0.37
CA ALA A 109 3.23 19.77 -0.76
C ALA A 109 2.02 20.31 0.02
N GLY A 110 1.46 19.54 0.97
CA GLY A 110 0.30 19.93 1.77
C GLY A 110 -1.05 19.58 1.16
N TYR A 111 -1.09 18.88 0.02
CA TYR A 111 -2.32 18.44 -0.66
C TYR A 111 -2.72 17.01 -0.27
N GLY A 112 -2.36 16.58 0.93
CA GLY A 112 -2.72 15.26 1.47
C GLY A 112 -4.23 15.06 1.69
N GLY A 113 -4.96 16.14 1.86
CA GLY A 113 -6.42 16.12 2.06
C GLY A 113 -6.86 15.73 3.47
N GLY A 114 -5.93 15.65 4.44
CA GLY A 114 -6.22 15.29 5.83
C GLY A 114 -4.96 15.25 6.69
N ASN A 115 -5.05 14.63 7.86
CA ASN A 115 -3.92 14.52 8.79
C ASN A 115 -3.00 13.33 8.48
N GLU A 116 -3.38 12.47 7.52
CA GLU A 116 -2.65 11.24 7.21
C GLU A 116 -1.77 11.46 5.97
N TYR A 117 -0.49 11.14 6.09
CA TYR A 117 0.47 11.26 4.98
C TYR A 117 0.21 10.22 3.88
N ALA A 118 -0.11 8.99 4.26
CA ALA A 118 -0.46 7.94 3.31
C ALA A 118 -1.79 8.20 2.61
N SER A 119 -1.90 7.86 1.34
CA SER A 119 -3.15 7.90 0.59
C SER A 119 -4.05 6.70 0.91
N ALA A 120 -5.35 6.78 0.59
CA ALA A 120 -6.25 5.62 0.69
C ALA A 120 -5.72 4.43 -0.13
N ASN A 121 -5.20 4.68 -1.33
CA ASN A 121 -4.61 3.67 -2.21
C ASN A 121 -3.43 2.94 -1.53
N GLU A 122 -2.52 3.68 -0.87
CA GLU A 122 -1.37 3.07 -0.17
C GLU A 122 -1.83 2.20 1.01
N VAL A 123 -2.81 2.67 1.80
CA VAL A 123 -3.32 1.93 2.95
C VAL A 123 -4.07 0.67 2.51
N GLU A 124 -4.90 0.76 1.48
CA GLU A 124 -5.59 -0.40 0.90
C GLU A 124 -4.58 -1.43 0.36
N ASN A 125 -3.57 -1.00 -0.40
CA ASN A 125 -2.51 -1.87 -0.88
C ASN A 125 -1.76 -2.56 0.26
N ALA A 126 -1.40 -1.82 1.31
CA ALA A 126 -0.72 -2.38 2.48
C ALA A 126 -1.59 -3.43 3.20
N ILE A 127 -2.91 -3.19 3.34
CA ILE A 127 -3.85 -4.16 3.91
C ILE A 127 -3.96 -5.40 3.02
N HIS A 128 -4.01 -5.22 1.70
CA HIS A 128 -4.01 -6.35 0.76
C HIS A 128 -2.73 -7.16 0.85
N GLN A 129 -1.56 -6.53 0.86
CA GLN A 129 -0.27 -7.20 1.01
C GLN A 129 -0.17 -7.99 2.32
N GLN A 130 -0.66 -7.44 3.43
CA GLN A 130 -0.70 -8.14 4.71
C GLN A 130 -1.61 -9.37 4.69
N LYS A 131 -2.73 -9.31 3.98
CA LYS A 131 -3.65 -10.46 3.84
C LYS A 131 -3.08 -11.55 2.94
N PHE A 132 -2.31 -11.17 1.93
CA PHE A 132 -1.74 -12.06 0.92
C PHE A 132 -0.27 -12.42 1.16
N ASN A 133 0.28 -12.09 2.33
CA ASN A 133 1.63 -12.54 2.67
C ASN A 133 1.66 -14.09 2.63
N PRO A 134 2.37 -14.71 1.68
CA PRO A 134 2.34 -16.17 1.53
C PRO A 134 2.89 -16.83 2.78
N MET A 135 2.39 -18.00 3.06
CA MET A 135 2.91 -18.88 4.12
C MET A 135 4.39 -19.14 3.89
N THR A 136 5.22 -18.99 4.94
CA THR A 136 6.65 -19.34 4.83
C THR A 136 6.84 -20.84 4.63
N LYS A 137 7.97 -21.22 4.04
CA LYS A 137 8.31 -22.63 3.84
C LYS A 137 8.33 -23.42 5.17
N GLU A 138 8.85 -22.82 6.23
CA GLU A 138 8.88 -23.39 7.59
C GLU A 138 7.48 -23.60 8.17
N GLN A 139 6.55 -22.67 7.89
CA GLN A 139 5.15 -22.81 8.30
C GLN A 139 4.46 -23.94 7.54
N ALA A 140 4.71 -24.06 6.23
CA ALA A 140 4.19 -25.15 5.43
C ALA A 140 4.70 -26.50 5.92
N GLU A 141 5.99 -26.64 6.18
CA GLU A 141 6.60 -27.84 6.73
C GLU A 141 6.04 -28.21 8.11
N THR A 142 5.83 -27.21 8.98
CA THR A 142 5.23 -27.40 10.30
C THR A 142 3.81 -27.91 10.19
N ILE A 143 3.01 -27.37 9.28
CA ILE A 143 1.64 -27.79 9.04
C ILE A 143 1.61 -29.23 8.52
N ILE A 144 2.47 -29.59 7.58
CA ILE A 144 2.58 -30.95 7.05
C ILE A 144 2.93 -31.94 8.16
N LYS A 145 3.99 -31.67 8.92
CA LYS A 145 4.41 -32.53 10.06
C LYS A 145 3.31 -32.72 11.09
N LEU A 146 2.56 -31.67 11.40
CA LEU A 146 1.44 -31.74 12.33
C LEU A 146 0.26 -32.52 11.76
N SER A 147 0.00 -32.47 10.46
CA SER A 147 -1.10 -33.23 9.82
C SER A 147 -0.80 -34.73 9.68
N GLU A 148 0.46 -35.11 9.64
CA GLU A 148 0.91 -36.51 9.56
C GLU A 148 0.97 -37.21 10.92
N HIS A 149 0.67 -36.49 12.01
CA HIS A 149 0.75 -37.06 13.35
C HIS A 149 -0.43 -37.98 13.66
N GLU A 150 -0.16 -39.17 14.17
CA GLU A 150 -1.15 -40.24 14.44
C GLU A 150 -2.34 -39.83 15.31
N ALA A 151 -2.21 -38.74 16.09
CA ALA A 151 -3.29 -38.22 16.94
C ALA A 151 -4.31 -37.33 16.18
N ILE A 152 -4.11 -37.07 14.87
CA ILE A 152 -5.03 -36.28 14.05
C ILE A 152 -5.75 -37.19 13.09
N GLU A 153 -6.96 -37.60 13.43
CA GLU A 153 -7.81 -38.49 12.64
C GLU A 153 -9.14 -37.86 12.25
N GLY A 154 -9.78 -38.42 11.21
CA GLY A 154 -11.15 -38.13 10.84
C GLY A 154 -11.42 -36.79 10.20
N GLU A 155 -12.54 -36.18 10.53
CA GLU A 155 -13.08 -34.94 9.87
C GLU A 155 -12.10 -33.76 9.90
N THR A 156 -11.24 -33.68 10.90
CA THR A 156 -10.24 -32.62 11.02
C THR A 156 -9.15 -32.75 9.96
N LEU A 157 -8.70 -33.97 9.68
CA LEU A 157 -7.70 -34.25 8.66
C LEU A 157 -8.28 -34.01 7.25
N GLU A 158 -9.50 -34.46 6.97
CA GLU A 158 -10.17 -34.23 5.69
C GLU A 158 -10.36 -32.73 5.40
N LYS A 159 -10.84 -31.98 6.37
CA LYS A 159 -10.98 -30.51 6.25
C LYS A 159 -9.65 -29.82 6.02
N PHE A 160 -8.60 -30.32 6.63
CA PHE A 160 -7.27 -29.79 6.49
C PHE A 160 -6.65 -30.13 5.13
N GLU A 161 -6.81 -31.35 4.63
CA GLU A 161 -6.39 -31.74 3.29
C GLU A 161 -7.10 -30.96 2.20
N VAL A 162 -8.42 -30.78 2.33
CA VAL A 162 -9.22 -29.95 1.44
C VAL A 162 -8.71 -28.50 1.44
N TRP A 163 -8.35 -27.97 2.62
CA TRP A 163 -7.82 -26.64 2.76
C TRP A 163 -6.43 -26.48 2.12
N ILE A 164 -5.51 -27.42 2.32
CA ILE A 164 -4.19 -27.44 1.66
C ILE A 164 -4.34 -27.56 0.13
N ARG A 165 -5.23 -28.42 -0.35
CA ARG A 165 -5.43 -28.65 -1.79
C ARG A 165 -6.18 -27.51 -2.48
N SER A 166 -6.97 -26.75 -1.74
CA SER A 166 -7.93 -25.78 -2.29
C SER A 166 -7.32 -24.50 -2.81
N LYS A 167 -6.07 -24.39 -3.11
CA LYS A 167 -5.41 -23.25 -3.79
C LYS A 167 -4.14 -22.77 -3.10
N GLY A 168 -3.11 -23.29 -3.39
CA GLY A 168 -1.76 -22.85 -3.64
C GLY A 168 -1.10 -21.72 -2.83
N LEU A 169 -1.78 -20.86 -2.14
CA LEU A 169 -1.18 -19.73 -1.42
C LEU A 169 -2.06 -19.34 -0.22
N HIS A 170 -1.89 -20.04 0.88
CA HIS A 170 -2.49 -19.63 2.16
C HIS A 170 -1.68 -18.49 2.78
N SER A 171 -2.37 -17.50 3.33
CA SER A 171 -1.72 -16.37 3.99
C SER A 171 -1.02 -16.79 5.29
N PHE A 172 -0.03 -16.00 5.69
CA PHE A 172 0.68 -16.17 6.97
C PHE A 172 -0.28 -16.24 8.16
N GLU A 173 -1.34 -15.43 8.17
CA GLU A 173 -2.33 -15.42 9.25
C GLU A 173 -3.24 -16.67 9.23
N GLU A 174 -3.57 -17.19 8.05
CA GLU A 174 -4.32 -18.44 7.94
C GLU A 174 -3.49 -19.64 8.40
N SER A 175 -2.19 -19.66 8.06
CA SER A 175 -1.28 -20.71 8.55
C SER A 175 -1.13 -20.70 10.07
N LYS A 176 -1.03 -19.53 10.71
CA LYS A 176 -1.04 -19.41 12.17
C LYS A 176 -2.33 -19.95 12.79
N LYS A 177 -3.49 -19.66 12.19
CA LYS A 177 -4.78 -20.18 12.65
C LYS A 177 -4.87 -21.70 12.51
N ALA A 178 -4.35 -22.26 11.41
CA ALA A 178 -4.28 -23.69 11.18
C ALA A 178 -3.38 -24.38 12.22
N ILE A 179 -2.17 -23.91 12.45
CA ILE A 179 -1.25 -24.40 13.46
C ILE A 179 -1.90 -24.38 14.85
N LYS A 180 -2.55 -23.27 15.23
CA LYS A 180 -3.25 -23.18 16.52
C LYS A 180 -4.39 -24.19 16.68
N ARG A 181 -5.14 -24.47 15.60
CA ARG A 181 -6.21 -25.47 15.61
C ARG A 181 -5.64 -26.88 15.79
N LEU A 182 -4.60 -27.20 15.04
CA LEU A 182 -3.91 -28.50 15.14
C LEU A 182 -3.33 -28.71 16.54
N VAL A 183 -2.61 -27.75 17.08
CA VAL A 183 -2.07 -27.82 18.46
C VAL A 183 -3.17 -27.99 19.50
N LYS A 184 -4.32 -27.32 19.33
CA LYS A 184 -5.47 -27.49 20.24
C LYS A 184 -6.09 -28.88 20.13
N SER A 185 -6.14 -29.47 18.93
CA SER A 185 -6.59 -30.86 18.73
C SER A 185 -5.64 -31.84 19.44
N PHE A 186 -4.34 -31.66 19.35
CA PHE A 186 -3.34 -32.44 20.11
C PHE A 186 -3.57 -32.37 21.61
N ALA A 187 -3.74 -31.16 22.15
CA ALA A 187 -3.95 -30.96 23.58
C ALA A 187 -5.23 -31.65 24.08
N ALA A 188 -6.29 -31.67 23.25
CA ALA A 188 -7.54 -32.34 23.59
C ALA A 188 -7.41 -33.87 23.58
N VAL A 189 -6.64 -34.45 22.64
CA VAL A 189 -6.36 -35.90 22.62
C VAL A 189 -5.45 -36.29 23.77
N ALA A 190 -4.39 -35.53 24.08
CA ALA A 190 -3.51 -35.78 25.19
C ALA A 190 -4.20 -35.67 26.58
N ALA A 191 -5.29 -34.91 26.69
CA ALA A 191 -6.07 -34.80 27.91
C ALA A 191 -7.13 -35.90 28.08
N ALA A 192 -7.40 -36.68 27.01
CA ALA A 192 -8.39 -37.76 26.98
C ALA A 192 -7.77 -39.16 27.21
N VAL A 193 -6.44 -39.25 27.33
CA VAL A 193 -5.65 -40.45 27.67
C VAL A 193 -5.15 -40.32 29.11
#